data_a59e255480c5eaebe50b2a6486c607a1
#
_entry.id   a59e255480c5eaebe50b2a6486c607a1
#
_cell.length_a   1.000
_cell.length_b   1.000
_cell.length_c   1.000
_cell.angle_alpha   90.00
_cell.angle_beta   90.00
_cell.angle_gamma   90.00
#
_symmetry.space_group_name_H-M   'P 1'
#
loop_
_entity.id
_entity.type
_entity.pdbx_description
1 polymer ?
#
loop_
_entity_poly.entity_id
_entity_poly.type
_entity_poly.pdbx_seq_one_letter_code
_entity_poly.pdbx_strand_id
1 'polypeptide(L)'
;MGGAGLTSRARLVKGVTAVVAAVLASMGLASATGADPVIGGKTVLKPDRDTFEGLADMSIGVEATGAATFRRSGAKFPIKGGDVKGGPKGSIEHRGGLAFFTEGGPGVKFSKFTIRIGKRKVKLFAKSGRSEVRFLDLDLGDATIGGSEGVKLRIKGADAGLAKQGAEVLSDVFDFPFRKGIPVGVVNVKAQLG
;
A
#
# COMPACT_ATOMS: atom_id res chain seq x y z
N MET A 1 -18.22 -81.40 -44.82
CA MET A 1 -19.43 -80.91 -44.18
C MET A 1 -18.99 -79.64 -43.40
N GLY A 2 -19.16 -78.57 -43.92
CA GLY A 2 -20.30 -77.65 -43.91
C GLY A 2 -20.15 -76.75 -42.74
N GLY A 3 -20.12 -75.52 -42.81
CA GLY A 3 -20.55 -74.38 -43.56
C GLY A 3 -20.03 -73.13 -42.82
N ALA A 4 -19.62 -72.17 -43.46
CA ALA A 4 -20.20 -70.95 -43.86
C ALA A 4 -20.79 -70.04 -42.72
N GLY A 5 -20.37 -68.82 -42.70
CA GLY A 5 -21.14 -67.77 -42.08
C GLY A 5 -20.25 -66.57 -41.72
N LEU A 6 -19.98 -65.76 -42.69
CA LEU A 6 -20.52 -64.40 -42.90
C LEU A 6 -20.26 -63.38 -41.76
N THR A 7 -19.30 -62.57 -42.02
CA THR A 7 -19.35 -61.12 -42.12
C THR A 7 -20.34 -60.42 -41.22
N SER A 8 -19.85 -59.51 -40.41
CA SER A 8 -20.48 -58.22 -40.32
C SER A 8 -19.48 -57.11 -39.98
N ARG A 9 -19.32 -56.27 -40.93
CA ARG A 9 -18.72 -55.00 -40.81
C ARG A 9 -19.67 -54.11 -39.96
N ALA A 10 -19.24 -53.59 -38.88
CA ALA A 10 -19.91 -52.45 -38.25
C ALA A 10 -18.89 -51.33 -37.97
N ARG A 11 -19.13 -50.37 -38.72
CA ARG A 11 -18.52 -49.08 -38.86
C ARG A 11 -18.21 -48.37 -37.55
N LEU A 12 -16.99 -48.00 -37.46
CA LEU A 12 -16.47 -46.99 -36.57
C LEU A 12 -16.92 -45.60 -37.09
N VAL A 13 -17.88 -44.97 -36.47
CA VAL A 13 -18.10 -43.51 -36.52
C VAL A 13 -18.92 -43.17 -35.28
N LYS A 14 -18.28 -42.75 -34.23
CA LYS A 14 -18.84 -41.88 -33.19
C LYS A 14 -17.75 -41.57 -32.20
N GLY A 15 -17.16 -40.41 -32.32
CA GLY A 15 -16.16 -40.00 -31.33
C GLY A 15 -15.53 -38.68 -31.61
N VAL A 16 -16.26 -37.74 -32.17
CA VAL A 16 -15.79 -36.34 -32.33
C VAL A 16 -16.92 -35.41 -31.92
N THR A 17 -17.31 -35.46 -30.67
CA THR A 17 -18.24 -34.41 -30.13
C THR A 17 -18.22 -34.43 -28.60
N ALA A 18 -17.04 -34.40 -27.98
CA ALA A 18 -16.97 -34.27 -26.52
C ALA A 18 -15.75 -33.47 -26.03
N VAL A 19 -15.18 -32.58 -26.84
CA VAL A 19 -14.00 -31.79 -26.41
C VAL A 19 -14.27 -30.28 -26.39
N VAL A 20 -15.48 -29.82 -26.69
CA VAL A 20 -15.80 -28.37 -26.73
C VAL A 20 -16.54 -27.88 -25.47
N ALA A 21 -16.94 -28.74 -24.56
CA ALA A 21 -17.69 -28.34 -23.36
C ALA A 21 -16.85 -28.10 -22.09
N ALA A 22 -15.54 -28.40 -22.13
CA ALA A 22 -14.70 -28.27 -20.92
C ALA A 22 -13.85 -26.98 -20.83
N VAL A 23 -13.93 -26.10 -21.81
CA VAL A 23 -13.14 -24.84 -21.83
C VAL A 23 -13.93 -23.63 -21.38
N LEU A 24 -15.24 -23.73 -21.17
CA LEU A 24 -16.06 -22.59 -20.72
C LEU A 24 -16.38 -22.58 -19.22
N ALA A 25 -15.87 -23.54 -18.46
CA ALA A 25 -16.11 -23.62 -17.01
C ALA A 25 -14.94 -23.06 -16.16
N SER A 26 -13.87 -22.58 -16.79
CA SER A 26 -12.75 -21.93 -16.08
C SER A 26 -12.73 -20.40 -16.20
N MET A 27 -13.73 -19.82 -16.83
CA MET A 27 -13.94 -18.38 -16.78
C MET A 27 -14.85 -18.06 -15.61
N GLY A 28 -14.21 -17.74 -14.50
CA GLY A 28 -14.78 -16.83 -13.52
C GLY A 28 -15.67 -17.42 -12.49
N LEU A 29 -15.10 -17.95 -11.52
CA LEU A 29 -15.45 -17.57 -10.17
C LEU A 29 -14.22 -16.83 -9.63
N ALA A 30 -13.92 -15.65 -10.19
CA ALA A 30 -13.32 -14.60 -9.41
C ALA A 30 -14.31 -14.41 -8.27
N SER A 31 -14.06 -15.09 -7.17
CA SER A 31 -14.75 -14.84 -5.92
C SER A 31 -14.66 -13.35 -5.72
N ALA A 32 -15.81 -12.69 -5.73
CA ALA A 32 -15.97 -11.35 -5.24
C ALA A 32 -15.60 -11.37 -3.76
N THR A 33 -14.32 -11.51 -3.47
CA THR A 33 -13.77 -11.03 -2.20
C THR A 33 -13.92 -9.53 -2.33
N GLY A 34 -14.92 -8.93 -1.73
CA GLY A 34 -15.30 -7.53 -1.85
C GLY A 34 -14.15 -6.56 -1.51
N ALA A 35 -13.04 -6.69 -2.22
CA ALA A 35 -11.84 -5.90 -2.13
C ALA A 35 -11.61 -5.26 -3.50
N ASP A 36 -11.64 -3.95 -3.53
CA ASP A 36 -11.32 -3.17 -4.72
C ASP A 36 -9.80 -3.01 -4.79
N PRO A 37 -9.14 -3.44 -5.88
CA PRO A 37 -7.71 -3.26 -6.04
C PRO A 37 -7.38 -1.77 -6.18
N VAL A 38 -6.34 -1.33 -5.51
CA VAL A 38 -5.79 0.02 -5.67
C VAL A 38 -4.84 0.00 -6.85
N ILE A 39 -5.18 0.72 -7.91
CA ILE A 39 -4.41 0.73 -9.17
C ILE A 39 -3.50 1.94 -9.32
N GLY A 40 -3.61 2.95 -8.47
CA GLY A 40 -2.78 4.15 -8.55
C GLY A 40 -3.20 5.28 -7.63
N GLY A 41 -2.60 6.44 -7.86
CA GLY A 41 -2.88 7.64 -7.09
C GLY A 41 -1.65 8.21 -6.39
N LYS A 42 -1.88 8.99 -5.34
CA LYS A 42 -0.81 9.61 -4.54
C LYS A 42 -1.23 9.85 -3.10
N THR A 43 -0.25 9.78 -2.22
CA THR A 43 -0.33 10.28 -0.85
C THR A 43 0.54 11.52 -0.72
N VAL A 44 0.06 12.53 -0.01
CA VAL A 44 0.79 13.76 0.30
C VAL A 44 0.86 13.90 1.81
N LEU A 45 2.06 13.98 2.34
CA LEU A 45 2.34 14.39 3.71
C LEU A 45 2.72 15.87 3.70
N LYS A 46 1.91 16.73 4.32
CA LYS A 46 2.27 18.12 4.61
C LYS A 46 3.00 18.12 5.95
N PRO A 47 4.28 18.51 5.98
CA PRO A 47 5.07 18.49 7.21
C PRO A 47 4.47 19.41 8.29
N ASP A 48 4.59 18.98 9.53
CA ASP A 48 4.44 19.86 10.68
C ASP A 48 5.65 20.79 10.74
N ARG A 49 5.38 22.09 10.81
CA ARG A 49 6.41 23.10 10.70
C ARG A 49 7.39 23.06 11.87
N ASP A 50 6.86 23.03 13.07
CA ASP A 50 7.68 23.13 14.30
C ASP A 50 8.58 21.89 14.44
N THR A 51 8.05 20.71 14.11
CA THR A 51 8.82 19.46 14.11
C THR A 51 9.94 19.50 13.08
N PHE A 52 9.70 20.00 11.88
CA PHE A 52 10.74 20.04 10.85
C PHE A 52 11.75 21.16 11.08
N GLU A 53 11.38 22.29 11.68
CA GLU A 53 12.31 23.29 12.17
C GLU A 53 13.18 22.70 13.29
N GLY A 54 12.60 21.98 14.25
CA GLY A 54 13.36 21.31 15.30
C GLY A 54 14.34 20.25 14.79
N LEU A 55 14.00 19.50 13.71
CA LEU A 55 14.97 18.61 13.06
C LEU A 55 16.13 19.40 12.44
N ALA A 56 15.85 20.53 11.79
CA ALA A 56 16.88 21.39 11.21
C ALA A 56 17.81 21.99 12.29
N ASP A 57 17.27 22.40 13.44
CA ASP A 57 18.06 22.87 14.59
C ASP A 57 19.00 21.79 15.13
N MET A 58 18.62 20.52 15.02
CA MET A 58 19.46 19.36 15.33
C MET A 58 20.39 18.97 14.18
N SER A 59 20.44 19.74 13.09
CA SER A 59 21.18 19.43 11.87
C SER A 59 20.74 18.12 11.20
N ILE A 60 19.49 17.70 11.40
CA ILE A 60 18.92 16.52 10.76
C ILE A 60 18.19 16.95 9.49
N GLY A 61 18.77 16.61 8.34
CA GLY A 61 18.17 16.79 7.04
C GLY A 61 17.13 15.72 6.75
N VAL A 62 16.11 16.09 5.96
CA VAL A 62 15.08 15.15 5.47
C VAL A 62 14.95 15.27 3.95
N GLU A 63 15.07 14.16 3.24
CA GLU A 63 14.92 14.14 1.80
C GLU A 63 14.03 12.99 1.31
N ALA A 64 13.42 13.18 0.14
CA ALA A 64 12.69 12.11 -0.52
C ALA A 64 13.64 11.18 -1.28
N THR A 65 13.34 9.88 -1.27
CA THR A 65 14.14 8.88 -1.96
C THR A 65 13.29 8.10 -2.98
N GLY A 66 13.94 7.63 -4.04
CA GLY A 66 13.28 6.87 -5.10
C GLY A 66 12.23 7.69 -5.85
N ALA A 67 11.02 7.15 -5.97
CA ALA A 67 9.92 7.82 -6.70
C ALA A 67 9.16 8.88 -5.86
N ALA A 68 9.50 9.06 -4.59
CA ALA A 68 8.94 10.13 -3.78
C ALA A 68 9.55 11.49 -4.15
N THR A 69 8.83 12.55 -3.85
CA THR A 69 9.34 13.94 -4.01
C THR A 69 9.04 14.73 -2.75
N PHE A 70 9.98 15.59 -2.34
CA PHE A 70 9.81 16.47 -1.20
C PHE A 70 9.98 17.92 -1.66
N ARG A 71 9.00 18.75 -1.37
CA ARG A 71 8.97 20.18 -1.72
C ARG A 71 8.34 20.97 -0.59
N ARG A 72 8.34 22.29 -0.67
CA ARG A 72 7.65 23.17 0.31
C ARG A 72 6.17 22.80 0.54
N SER A 73 5.50 22.26 -0.48
CA SER A 73 4.10 21.79 -0.39
C SER A 73 3.94 20.44 0.28
N GLY A 74 5.04 19.78 0.66
CA GLY A 74 5.08 18.50 1.33
C GLY A 74 5.73 17.37 0.53
N ALA A 75 5.82 16.21 1.16
CA ALA A 75 6.30 14.98 0.55
C ALA A 75 5.17 14.30 -0.23
N LYS A 76 5.43 13.89 -1.47
CA LYS A 76 4.49 13.14 -2.31
C LYS A 76 5.02 11.73 -2.54
N PHE A 77 4.15 10.75 -2.35
CA PHE A 77 4.44 9.34 -2.54
C PHE A 77 3.46 8.78 -3.57
N PRO A 78 3.93 8.34 -4.75
CA PRO A 78 3.09 7.65 -5.72
C PRO A 78 2.58 6.33 -5.14
N ILE A 79 1.29 6.05 -5.31
CA ILE A 79 0.70 4.78 -4.92
C ILE A 79 1.08 3.73 -5.95
N LYS A 80 1.54 2.58 -5.47
CA LYS A 80 1.94 1.43 -6.28
C LYS A 80 0.79 0.44 -6.48
N GLY A 81 -0.02 0.27 -5.44
CA GLY A 81 -1.09 -0.72 -5.39
C GLY A 81 -1.65 -0.88 -3.99
N GLY A 82 -2.32 -1.99 -3.77
CA GLY A 82 -2.96 -2.37 -2.51
C GLY A 82 -4.36 -2.89 -2.72
N ASP A 83 -5.09 -3.09 -1.63
CA ASP A 83 -6.46 -3.58 -1.63
C ASP A 83 -7.29 -2.82 -0.60
N VAL A 84 -8.49 -2.40 -0.98
CA VAL A 84 -9.46 -1.79 -0.08
C VAL A 84 -10.74 -2.63 -0.10
N LYS A 85 -11.11 -3.19 1.04
CA LYS A 85 -12.36 -3.97 1.17
C LYS A 85 -13.53 -3.05 1.48
N GLY A 86 -14.69 -3.35 0.96
CA GLY A 86 -15.94 -2.59 1.07
C GLY A 86 -16.12 -1.88 2.42
N GLY A 87 -15.80 -0.58 2.46
CA GLY A 87 -15.57 0.22 3.64
C GLY A 87 -14.08 0.48 3.89
N PRO A 88 -13.73 1.29 4.89
CA PRO A 88 -12.35 1.75 5.10
C PRO A 88 -11.48 0.66 5.75
N LYS A 89 -11.23 -0.44 5.06
CA LYS A 89 -10.29 -1.49 5.46
C LYS A 89 -9.41 -1.86 4.29
N GLY A 90 -8.14 -2.09 4.56
CA GLY A 90 -7.21 -2.55 3.52
C GLY A 90 -5.81 -1.99 3.67
N SER A 91 -5.08 -2.03 2.58
CA SER A 91 -3.72 -1.52 2.51
C SER A 91 -3.50 -0.68 1.25
N ILE A 92 -2.65 0.34 1.37
CA ILE A 92 -2.22 1.19 0.24
C ILE A 92 -0.70 1.20 0.25
N GLU A 93 -0.10 0.68 -0.81
CA GLU A 93 1.33 0.59 -0.98
C GLU A 93 1.89 1.75 -1.80
N HIS A 94 3.07 2.26 -1.41
CA HIS A 94 3.70 3.41 -2.05
C HIS A 94 5.08 3.07 -2.61
N ARG A 95 5.49 3.87 -3.59
CA ARG A 95 6.85 3.91 -4.10
C ARG A 95 7.63 5.06 -3.46
N GLY A 96 8.96 4.84 -3.30
CA GLY A 96 9.86 5.81 -2.71
C GLY A 96 9.91 5.73 -1.19
N GLY A 97 10.47 6.78 -0.57
CA GLY A 97 10.72 6.81 0.85
C GLY A 97 11.17 8.18 1.33
N LEU A 98 11.59 8.24 2.58
CA LEU A 98 12.27 9.39 3.20
C LEU A 98 13.61 8.92 3.78
N ALA A 99 14.63 9.73 3.62
CA ALA A 99 15.89 9.60 4.33
C ALA A 99 16.02 10.74 5.33
N PHE A 100 16.47 10.41 6.52
CA PHE A 100 16.87 11.34 7.58
C PHE A 100 18.38 11.19 7.74
N PHE A 101 19.11 12.27 7.82
CA PHE A 101 20.58 12.24 7.84
C PHE A 101 21.16 13.50 8.50
N THR A 102 22.35 13.38 9.06
CA THR A 102 23.21 14.51 9.40
C THR A 102 24.35 14.61 8.40
N GLU A 103 24.86 15.80 8.16
CA GLU A 103 25.98 16.02 7.22
C GLU A 103 27.22 15.26 7.70
N GLY A 104 27.71 14.32 6.86
CA GLY A 104 28.87 13.49 7.19
C GLY A 104 28.70 12.50 8.35
N GLY A 105 27.46 12.37 8.88
CA GLY A 105 27.15 11.57 10.06
C GLY A 105 26.11 10.46 9.81
N PRO A 106 25.44 10.02 10.87
CA PRO A 106 24.48 8.94 10.79
C PRO A 106 23.25 9.31 9.96
N GLY A 107 22.62 8.28 9.41
CA GLY A 107 21.37 8.44 8.66
C GLY A 107 20.56 7.17 8.60
N VAL A 108 19.26 7.33 8.39
CA VAL A 108 18.30 6.22 8.21
C VAL A 108 17.35 6.48 7.07
N LYS A 109 17.06 5.43 6.33
CA LYS A 109 16.10 5.47 5.23
C LYS A 109 14.87 4.64 5.56
N PHE A 110 13.72 5.28 5.46
CA PHE A 110 12.40 4.63 5.49
C PHE A 110 11.87 4.51 4.07
N SER A 111 11.54 3.30 3.66
CA SER A 111 11.09 3.00 2.28
C SER A 111 9.88 2.08 2.27
N LYS A 112 9.30 1.85 1.09
CA LYS A 112 8.15 0.94 0.90
C LYS A 112 7.01 1.24 1.88
N PHE A 113 6.61 2.50 1.96
CA PHE A 113 5.52 2.91 2.83
C PHE A 113 4.23 2.16 2.51
N THR A 114 3.57 1.65 3.54
CA THR A 114 2.29 0.96 3.44
C THR A 114 1.33 1.53 4.48
N ILE A 115 0.25 2.16 4.03
CA ILE A 115 -0.85 2.56 4.90
C ILE A 115 -1.74 1.34 5.09
N ARG A 116 -1.95 0.91 6.34
CA ARG A 116 -2.91 -0.12 6.71
C ARG A 116 -4.10 0.52 7.37
N ILE A 117 -5.26 0.35 6.75
CA ILE A 117 -6.52 0.93 7.18
C ILE A 117 -7.29 -0.14 7.95
N GLY A 118 -7.60 0.13 9.21
CA GLY A 118 -8.42 -0.70 10.06
C GLY A 118 -9.68 0.02 10.51
N LYS A 119 -10.61 -0.67 11.15
CA LYS A 119 -11.92 -0.11 11.55
C LYS A 119 -11.84 1.21 12.33
N ARG A 120 -10.81 1.42 13.14
CA ARG A 120 -10.66 2.59 14.03
C ARG A 120 -9.25 3.17 14.04
N LYS A 121 -8.30 2.57 13.32
CA LYS A 121 -6.89 2.98 13.37
C LYS A 121 -6.29 2.84 11.99
N VAL A 122 -5.68 3.89 11.54
CA VAL A 122 -4.87 3.89 10.33
C VAL A 122 -3.41 4.00 10.74
N LYS A 123 -2.57 3.16 10.20
CA LYS A 123 -1.16 3.06 10.54
C LYS A 123 -0.33 3.10 9.27
N LEU A 124 0.78 3.80 9.31
CA LEU A 124 1.75 3.79 8.25
C LEU A 124 2.97 2.99 8.68
N PHE A 125 3.25 1.94 7.92
CA PHE A 125 4.43 1.11 8.04
C PHE A 125 5.48 1.51 7.01
N ALA A 126 6.74 1.29 7.34
CA ALA A 126 7.87 1.50 6.44
C ALA A 126 8.89 0.39 6.62
N LYS A 127 9.75 0.17 5.63
CA LYS A 127 10.96 -0.61 5.78
C LYS A 127 12.12 0.30 6.18
N SER A 128 12.79 -0.07 7.29
CA SER A 128 14.08 0.46 7.71
C SER A 128 15.09 -0.69 7.61
N GLY A 129 16.00 -0.63 6.64
CA GLY A 129 16.84 -1.77 6.31
C GLY A 129 16.00 -3.01 5.91
N ARG A 130 16.19 -4.11 6.63
CA ARG A 130 15.43 -5.37 6.43
C ARG A 130 14.13 -5.45 7.24
N SER A 131 13.97 -4.62 8.24
CA SER A 131 12.85 -4.65 9.18
C SER A 131 11.67 -3.81 8.69
N GLU A 132 10.45 -4.28 8.95
CA GLU A 132 9.24 -3.46 8.83
C GLU A 132 8.98 -2.81 10.19
N VAL A 133 8.80 -1.51 10.21
CA VAL A 133 8.52 -0.73 11.40
C VAL A 133 7.22 0.06 11.24
N ARG A 134 6.45 0.19 12.29
CA ARG A 134 5.34 1.14 12.34
C ARG A 134 5.94 2.52 12.49
N PHE A 135 5.92 3.30 11.41
CA PHE A 135 6.57 4.60 11.35
C PHE A 135 5.66 5.70 11.88
N LEU A 136 4.40 5.77 11.41
CA LEU A 136 3.43 6.78 11.85
C LEU A 136 2.12 6.14 12.31
N ASP A 137 1.47 6.79 13.26
CA ASP A 137 0.08 6.64 13.59
C ASP A 137 -0.70 7.76 12.89
N LEU A 138 -1.76 7.38 12.17
CA LEU A 138 -2.63 8.34 11.50
C LEU A 138 -3.94 8.44 12.28
N ASP A 139 -4.17 9.61 12.85
CA ASP A 139 -5.46 9.93 13.48
C ASP A 139 -6.40 10.47 12.41
N LEU A 140 -7.54 9.83 12.31
CA LEU A 140 -8.55 10.26 11.36
C LEU A 140 -9.41 11.40 11.91
N GLY A 141 -9.47 11.58 13.24
CA GLY A 141 -10.18 12.70 13.89
C GLY A 141 -11.30 13.27 13.04
N ASP A 142 -11.12 14.49 12.57
CA ASP A 142 -12.01 15.18 11.64
C ASP A 142 -11.75 14.82 10.15
N ALA A 143 -10.86 13.87 9.89
CA ALA A 143 -10.53 13.48 8.52
C ALA A 143 -11.73 12.84 7.83
N THR A 144 -12.01 13.29 6.63
CA THR A 144 -13.05 12.72 5.77
C THR A 144 -12.50 11.52 5.01
N ILE A 145 -13.11 10.37 5.19
CA ILE A 145 -12.92 9.23 4.29
C ILE A 145 -14.10 9.24 3.33
N GLY A 146 -13.85 9.47 2.07
CA GLY A 146 -14.87 9.52 1.04
C GLY A 146 -14.43 8.75 -0.19
N GLY A 147 -15.39 8.10 -0.83
CA GLY A 147 -15.31 7.61 -2.18
C GLY A 147 -16.64 7.93 -2.82
N SER A 148 -16.67 8.83 -3.79
CA SER A 148 -17.82 8.97 -4.65
C SER A 148 -17.57 8.18 -5.92
N GLU A 149 -18.57 7.44 -6.35
CA GLU A 149 -18.64 6.81 -7.66
C GLU A 149 -17.53 5.78 -7.93
N GLY A 150 -17.56 4.66 -7.19
CA GLY A 150 -16.93 3.38 -7.59
C GLY A 150 -15.41 3.35 -7.78
N VAL A 151 -14.71 4.48 -7.83
CA VAL A 151 -13.36 4.51 -8.42
C VAL A 151 -12.32 5.26 -7.59
N LYS A 152 -12.66 5.83 -6.43
CA LYS A 152 -11.67 6.66 -5.69
C LYS A 152 -11.84 6.55 -4.18
N LEU A 153 -10.76 6.17 -3.49
CA LEU A 153 -10.65 6.35 -2.05
C LEU A 153 -9.92 7.66 -1.75
N ARG A 154 -10.51 8.48 -0.89
CA ARG A 154 -9.90 9.72 -0.41
C ARG A 154 -9.86 9.72 1.12
N ILE A 155 -8.69 10.02 1.66
CA ILE A 155 -8.51 10.41 3.06
C ILE A 155 -8.01 11.84 3.02
N LYS A 156 -8.67 12.76 3.70
CA LYS A 156 -8.28 14.16 3.73
C LYS A 156 -8.15 14.63 5.16
N GLY A 157 -6.98 15.16 5.51
CA GLY A 157 -6.77 15.79 6.82
C GLY A 157 -6.46 14.81 7.95
N ALA A 158 -5.85 13.64 7.67
CA ALA A 158 -5.43 12.74 8.74
C ALA A 158 -4.17 13.26 9.43
N ASP A 159 -4.22 13.49 10.74
CA ASP A 159 -3.06 13.89 11.51
C ASP A 159 -2.09 12.72 11.68
N ALA A 160 -0.81 12.98 11.44
CA ALA A 160 0.25 11.99 11.49
C ALA A 160 1.16 12.26 12.69
N GLY A 161 1.15 11.35 13.64
CA GLY A 161 2.07 11.35 14.77
C GLY A 161 3.11 10.24 14.65
N LEU A 162 4.32 10.49 15.15
CA LEU A 162 5.39 9.51 15.15
C LEU A 162 4.99 8.30 16.00
N ALA A 163 5.04 7.09 15.42
CA ALA A 163 4.75 5.87 16.16
C ALA A 163 5.94 5.44 17.04
N LYS A 164 5.70 4.62 18.05
CA LYS A 164 6.74 4.18 18.98
C LYS A 164 7.96 3.58 18.25
N GLN A 165 7.76 2.64 17.33
CA GLN A 165 8.87 2.01 16.60
C GLN A 165 9.63 3.01 15.69
N GLY A 166 8.92 3.95 15.06
CA GLY A 166 9.58 5.01 14.30
C GLY A 166 10.43 5.91 15.18
N ALA A 167 9.94 6.24 16.37
CA ALA A 167 10.68 7.01 17.37
C ALA A 167 11.93 6.29 17.85
N GLU A 168 11.83 4.99 18.19
CA GLU A 168 12.96 4.15 18.59
C GLU A 168 14.05 4.14 17.53
N VAL A 169 13.69 3.88 16.25
CA VAL A 169 14.68 3.85 15.15
C VAL A 169 15.38 5.20 14.99
N LEU A 170 14.63 6.32 15.06
CA LEU A 170 15.25 7.65 14.98
C LEU A 170 16.12 7.95 16.18
N SER A 171 15.71 7.54 17.39
CA SER A 171 16.50 7.73 18.62
C SER A 171 17.82 6.97 18.57
N ASP A 172 17.78 5.72 18.12
CA ASP A 172 18.97 4.88 18.00
C ASP A 172 19.98 5.41 16.99
N VAL A 173 19.49 6.03 15.90
CA VAL A 173 20.36 6.54 14.84
C VAL A 173 20.97 7.89 15.18
N PHE A 174 20.21 8.79 15.82
CA PHE A 174 20.64 10.18 16.05
C PHE A 174 21.06 10.46 17.48
N ASP A 175 21.06 9.43 18.35
CA ASP A 175 21.37 9.56 19.80
C ASP A 175 20.55 10.71 20.46
N PHE A 176 19.29 10.82 20.08
CA PHE A 176 18.36 11.82 20.58
C PHE A 176 17.02 11.19 20.93
N PRO A 177 16.41 11.50 22.10
CA PRO A 177 15.20 10.82 22.57
C PRO A 177 13.94 11.27 21.83
N PHE A 178 13.74 10.80 20.62
CA PHE A 178 12.46 10.96 19.92
C PHE A 178 11.34 10.25 20.67
N ARG A 179 10.16 10.85 20.72
CA ARG A 179 9.03 10.31 21.46
C ARG A 179 7.87 9.96 20.52
N LYS A 180 7.12 8.93 20.91
CA LYS A 180 5.83 8.64 20.28
C LYS A 180 4.91 9.84 20.38
N GLY A 181 4.17 10.11 19.28
CA GLY A 181 3.16 11.16 19.23
C GLY A 181 3.69 12.52 18.79
N ILE A 182 4.99 12.68 18.57
CA ILE A 182 5.54 13.91 17.94
C ILE A 182 4.77 14.13 16.64
N PRO A 183 4.14 15.32 16.43
CA PRO A 183 3.44 15.64 15.20
C PRO A 183 4.39 15.60 14.01
N VAL A 184 4.07 14.83 12.99
CA VAL A 184 4.89 14.76 11.76
C VAL A 184 4.24 15.57 10.64
N GLY A 185 2.92 15.75 10.71
CA GLY A 185 2.18 16.55 9.77
C GLY A 185 0.81 16.01 9.45
N VAL A 186 0.26 16.41 8.30
CA VAL A 186 -1.07 16.02 7.84
C VAL A 186 -0.99 15.19 6.58
N VAL A 187 -1.62 14.02 6.59
CA VAL A 187 -1.64 13.07 5.47
C VAL A 187 -2.94 13.19 4.69
N ASN A 188 -2.79 13.30 3.37
CA ASN A 188 -3.90 13.24 2.42
C ASN A 188 -3.65 12.13 1.41
N VAL A 189 -4.61 11.24 1.24
CA VAL A 189 -4.56 10.13 0.28
C VAL A 189 -5.59 10.35 -0.82
N LYS A 190 -5.17 10.13 -2.06
CA LYS A 190 -6.05 10.04 -3.23
C LYS A 190 -5.67 8.77 -3.97
N ALA A 191 -6.41 7.70 -3.77
CA ALA A 191 -6.21 6.42 -4.41
C ALA A 191 -7.27 6.19 -5.50
N GLN A 192 -6.86 5.56 -6.59
CA GLN A 192 -7.73 5.07 -7.65
C GLN A 192 -7.99 3.58 -7.39
N LEU A 193 -9.23 3.18 -7.49
CA LEU A 193 -9.68 1.79 -7.37
C LEU A 193 -9.97 1.25 -8.78
N GLY A 194 -9.70 -0.04 -8.99
CA GLY A 194 -9.95 -0.74 -10.26
C GLY A 194 -11.28 -1.47 -10.29
#